data_d992922ab167a5be43d8a0f03a59abcf
#
_entry.id   d992922ab167a5be43d8a0f03a59abcf
#
_cell.length_a   1.000
_cell.length_b   1.000
_cell.length_c   1.000
_cell.angle_alpha   90.00
_cell.angle_beta   90.00
_cell.angle_gamma   90.00
#
_symmetry.space_group_name_H-M   'P 1'
#
loop_
_entity.id
_entity.type
_entity.pdbx_description
1 polymer ?
#
loop_
_entity_poly.entity_id
_entity_poly.type
_entity_poly.pdbx_seq_one_letter_code
_entity_poly.pdbx_strand_id
1 'polypeptide(L)'
;MTIVHITYHDETNIGSCPIGQTGGFENADGNGEIHCFRIFDGVSVMLMQLEMGSYTEIRTQVGVLEVNFCINGRFETSFSMRSHVLLKPGDMAISCYDGLHGTKSESHFPLGYYEGLCLEIDPAAAGHWIRLNAPAFPID
;
A
#
# COMPACT_ATOMS: atom_id res chain seq x y z
N MET A 1 23.60 -2.61 1.20
CA MET A 1 22.67 -3.73 0.95
C MET A 1 21.31 -3.32 1.51
N THR A 2 20.32 -3.29 0.66
CA THR A 2 18.96 -2.92 1.05
C THR A 2 18.24 -4.14 1.57
N ILE A 3 17.65 -4.06 2.76
CA ILE A 3 16.89 -5.15 3.36
C ILE A 3 15.52 -4.63 3.77
N VAL A 4 14.50 -5.05 3.05
CA VAL A 4 13.11 -4.85 3.45
C VAL A 4 12.55 -6.20 3.86
N HIS A 5 12.18 -6.33 5.12
CA HIS A 5 11.54 -7.52 5.65
C HIS A 5 10.03 -7.37 5.58
N ILE A 6 9.38 -8.28 4.88
CA ILE A 6 7.92 -8.34 4.82
C ILE A 6 7.46 -9.55 5.61
N THR A 7 6.71 -9.29 6.67
CA THR A 7 6.13 -10.34 7.52
C THR A 7 4.63 -10.41 7.30
N TYR A 8 4.14 -11.59 6.99
CA TYR A 8 2.72 -11.85 6.77
C TYR A 8 2.12 -12.49 8.01
N HIS A 9 1.06 -11.87 8.51
CA HIS A 9 0.27 -12.36 9.63
C HIS A 9 -1.05 -12.88 9.07
N ASP A 10 -1.11 -14.16 8.80
CA ASP A 10 -2.32 -14.82 8.32
C ASP A 10 -2.61 -16.03 9.22
N GLU A 11 -3.75 -16.02 9.91
CA GLU A 11 -4.20 -17.11 10.77
C GLU A 11 -4.57 -18.38 9.98
N THR A 12 -4.76 -18.26 8.67
CA THR A 12 -5.22 -19.36 7.82
C THR A 12 -4.11 -20.11 7.09
N ASN A 13 -2.86 -19.72 7.27
CA ASN A 13 -1.70 -20.30 6.58
C ASN A 13 -1.78 -20.27 5.04
N ILE A 14 -2.63 -19.45 4.48
CA ILE A 14 -2.68 -19.18 3.05
C ILE A 14 -1.59 -18.15 2.75
N GLY A 15 -0.44 -18.67 2.46
CA GLY A 15 0.84 -17.98 2.41
C GLY A 15 1.01 -16.84 1.43
N SER A 16 0.10 -15.89 1.41
CA SER A 16 0.34 -14.65 0.70
C SER A 16 -0.57 -13.55 1.24
N CYS A 17 0.00 -12.40 1.52
CA CYS A 17 -0.78 -11.17 1.52
C CYS A 17 -1.38 -11.06 0.12
N PRO A 18 -2.69 -11.21 -0.05
CA PRO A 18 -3.27 -11.37 -1.39
C PRO A 18 -3.25 -10.10 -2.21
N ILE A 19 -2.98 -8.99 -1.59
CA ILE A 19 -3.03 -7.68 -2.21
C ILE A 19 -1.66 -7.03 -2.07
N GLY A 20 -1.14 -6.51 -3.17
CA GLY A 20 0.13 -5.76 -3.18
C GLY A 20 1.40 -6.58 -3.35
N GLN A 21 1.33 -7.91 -3.31
CA GLN A 21 2.52 -8.76 -3.45
C GLN A 21 3.02 -8.99 -4.87
N THR A 22 2.21 -8.68 -5.84
CA THR A 22 2.57 -8.83 -7.24
C THR A 22 3.44 -7.71 -7.76
N GLY A 23 3.65 -6.66 -6.96
CA GLY A 23 4.61 -5.60 -7.23
C GLY A 23 5.84 -5.77 -6.35
N GLY A 24 7.00 -5.92 -6.95
CA GLY A 24 8.26 -5.89 -6.22
C GLY A 24 8.65 -4.47 -5.80
N PHE A 25 9.30 -4.36 -4.65
CA PHE A 25 10.03 -3.15 -4.30
C PHE A 25 11.36 -3.18 -5.06
N GLU A 26 11.53 -2.25 -5.97
CA GLU A 26 12.77 -2.09 -6.74
C GLU A 26 13.50 -0.83 -6.30
N ASN A 27 14.81 -0.81 -6.51
CA ASN A 27 15.66 0.36 -6.24
C ASN A 27 15.48 0.95 -4.84
N ALA A 28 15.16 0.13 -3.86
CA ALA A 28 15.08 0.57 -2.48
C ALA A 28 16.49 0.84 -1.93
N ASP A 29 16.66 1.96 -1.25
CA ASP A 29 17.93 2.37 -0.64
C ASP A 29 17.78 2.48 0.88
N GLY A 30 17.94 1.40 1.57
CA GLY A 30 17.85 1.38 3.02
C GLY A 30 17.26 0.09 3.58
N ASN A 31 16.69 0.19 4.76
CA ASN A 31 16.12 -0.93 5.50
C ASN A 31 14.67 -0.66 5.85
N GLY A 32 13.93 -1.70 6.18
CA GLY A 32 12.58 -1.52 6.68
C GLY A 32 11.90 -2.81 7.04
N GLU A 33 10.82 -2.64 7.78
CA GLU A 33 9.90 -3.72 8.14
C GLU A 33 8.51 -3.35 7.68
N ILE A 34 7.83 -4.31 7.05
CA ILE A 34 6.44 -4.21 6.64
C ILE A 34 5.72 -5.41 7.22
N HIS A 35 4.71 -5.17 8.02
CA HIS A 35 3.83 -6.19 8.57
C HIS A 35 2.49 -6.14 7.86
N CYS A 36 2.14 -7.23 7.18
CA CYS A 36 0.89 -7.37 6.45
C CYS A 36 -0.09 -8.22 7.23
N PHE A 37 -1.27 -7.66 7.45
CA PHE A 37 -2.38 -8.33 8.13
C PHE A 37 -3.55 -8.47 7.15
N ARG A 38 -3.97 -9.69 6.89
CA ARG A 38 -5.21 -9.93 6.18
C ARG A 38 -6.37 -9.84 7.16
N ILE A 39 -7.27 -8.91 6.92
CA ILE A 39 -8.44 -8.70 7.78
C ILE A 39 -9.58 -9.64 7.35
N PHE A 40 -9.87 -9.67 6.06
CA PHE A 40 -10.79 -10.58 5.39
C PHE A 40 -10.52 -10.58 3.88
N ASP A 41 -11.25 -11.39 3.12
CA ASP A 41 -11.03 -11.47 1.68
C ASP A 41 -11.09 -10.10 1.01
N GLY A 42 -10.01 -9.77 0.31
CA GLY A 42 -9.86 -8.50 -0.41
C GLY A 42 -9.51 -7.30 0.45
N VAL A 43 -9.30 -7.46 1.76
CA VAL A 43 -8.90 -6.34 2.63
C VAL A 43 -7.68 -6.72 3.45
N SER A 44 -6.64 -5.92 3.33
CA SER A 44 -5.38 -6.07 4.06
C SER A 44 -4.93 -4.75 4.65
N VAL A 45 -4.25 -4.82 5.79
CA VAL A 45 -3.60 -3.68 6.45
C VAL A 45 -2.11 -3.95 6.49
N MET A 46 -1.32 -2.95 6.10
CA MET A 46 0.13 -2.97 6.21
C MET A 46 0.59 -1.91 7.19
N LEU A 47 1.41 -2.33 8.14
CA LEU A 47 2.18 -1.42 8.99
C LEU A 47 3.59 -1.33 8.42
N MET A 48 4.04 -0.12 8.14
CA MET A 48 5.34 0.15 7.53
C MET A 48 6.21 0.94 8.49
N GLN A 49 7.42 0.45 8.70
CA GLN A 49 8.50 1.13 9.43
C GLN A 49 9.74 1.08 8.55
N LEU A 50 10.04 2.19 7.90
CA LEU A 50 11.08 2.26 6.89
C LEU A 50 12.17 3.25 7.31
N GLU A 51 13.42 2.85 7.13
CA GLU A 51 14.61 3.70 7.20
C GLU A 51 15.28 3.70 5.83
N MET A 52 14.76 4.54 4.94
CA MET A 52 15.22 4.62 3.56
C MET A 52 14.88 5.98 2.93
N GLY A 53 15.52 6.31 1.83
CA GLY A 53 15.26 7.51 1.06
C GLY A 53 14.18 7.34 -0.01
N SER A 54 14.15 6.18 -0.65
CA SER A 54 13.21 5.95 -1.75
C SER A 54 13.03 4.46 -2.07
N TYR A 55 11.95 4.16 -2.77
CA TYR A 55 11.77 2.88 -3.47
C TYR A 55 10.87 3.07 -4.70
N THR A 56 10.98 2.11 -5.61
CA THR A 56 10.08 1.98 -6.74
C THR A 56 9.17 0.78 -6.53
N GLU A 57 7.90 0.94 -6.74
CA GLU A 57 6.92 -0.14 -6.68
C GLU A 57 6.30 -0.37 -8.06
N ILE A 58 6.25 -1.63 -8.48
CA ILE A 58 5.56 -2.06 -9.69
C ILE A 58 4.34 -2.84 -9.28
N ARG A 59 3.18 -2.39 -9.73
CA ARG A 59 1.91 -3.05 -9.46
C ARG A 59 1.40 -3.75 -10.72
N THR A 60 0.91 -4.95 -10.54
CA THR A 60 0.29 -5.76 -11.61
C THR A 60 -1.22 -5.84 -11.46
N GLN A 61 -1.74 -5.46 -10.31
CA GLN A 61 -3.16 -5.52 -10.00
C GLN A 61 -3.83 -4.15 -10.16
N VAL A 62 -4.94 -4.10 -10.88
CA VAL A 62 -5.74 -2.89 -11.09
C VAL A 62 -7.03 -2.93 -10.28
N GLY A 63 -7.61 -1.77 -10.03
CA GLY A 63 -8.87 -1.63 -9.29
C GLY A 63 -8.74 -1.68 -7.78
N VAL A 64 -7.53 -1.86 -7.25
CA VAL A 64 -7.28 -1.85 -5.80
C VAL A 64 -7.32 -0.42 -5.28
N LEU A 65 -8.10 -0.21 -4.23
CA LEU A 65 -8.07 1.02 -3.45
C LEU A 65 -7.00 0.92 -2.38
N GLU A 66 -6.24 1.98 -2.23
CA GLU A 66 -5.20 2.09 -1.23
C GLU A 66 -5.43 3.34 -0.40
N VAL A 67 -5.48 3.17 0.92
CA VAL A 67 -5.59 4.28 1.88
C VAL A 67 -4.31 4.32 2.68
N ASN A 68 -3.52 5.37 2.48
CA ASN A 68 -2.28 5.60 3.19
C ASN A 68 -2.46 6.64 4.29
N PHE A 69 -2.01 6.31 5.48
CA PHE A 69 -1.99 7.20 6.63
C PHE A 69 -0.56 7.34 7.15
N CYS A 70 -0.07 8.58 7.23
CA CYS A 70 1.25 8.87 7.77
C CYS A 70 1.20 9.02 9.28
N ILE A 71 1.98 8.21 9.99
CA ILE A 71 2.15 8.29 11.45
C ILE A 71 3.33 9.18 11.79
N ASN A 72 4.50 8.88 11.23
CA ASN A 72 5.73 9.65 11.41
C ASN A 72 6.50 9.73 10.08
N GLY A 73 7.33 10.76 9.97
CA GLY A 73 8.14 10.99 8.80
C GLY A 73 7.40 11.76 7.72
N ARG A 74 7.79 11.54 6.49
CA ARG A 74 7.18 12.16 5.31
C ARG A 74 7.17 11.16 4.17
N PHE A 75 6.07 11.12 3.46
CA PHE A 75 5.88 10.26 2.31
C PHE A 75 5.51 11.08 1.09
N GLU A 76 6.26 10.90 0.02
CA GLU A 76 6.00 11.50 -1.27
C GLU A 76 5.96 10.40 -2.31
N THR A 77 4.90 10.28 -3.08
CA THR A 77 4.81 9.30 -4.15
C THR A 77 4.30 9.92 -5.45
N SER A 78 4.87 9.46 -6.54
CA SER A 78 4.50 9.85 -7.90
C SER A 78 4.03 8.63 -8.65
N PHE A 79 2.81 8.67 -9.16
CA PHE A 79 2.19 7.60 -9.95
C PHE A 79 2.38 7.81 -11.45
N SER A 80 2.50 9.05 -11.86
CA SER A 80 2.74 9.49 -13.23
C SER A 80 3.24 10.92 -13.19
N MET A 81 3.55 11.49 -14.36
CA MET A 81 3.98 12.88 -14.46
C MET A 81 2.96 13.91 -13.93
N ARG A 82 1.75 13.50 -13.57
CA ARG A 82 0.65 14.39 -13.16
C ARG A 82 0.02 14.08 -11.81
N SER A 83 0.39 12.96 -11.20
CA SER A 83 -0.21 12.52 -9.94
C SER A 83 0.84 12.36 -8.87
N HIS A 84 0.76 13.23 -7.87
CA HIS A 84 1.64 13.24 -6.71
C HIS A 84 0.84 13.19 -5.44
N VAL A 85 1.32 12.45 -4.47
CA VAL A 85 0.79 12.40 -3.11
C VAL A 85 1.88 12.83 -2.16
N LEU A 86 1.56 13.73 -1.24
CA LEU A 86 2.43 14.20 -0.18
C LEU A 86 1.72 13.99 1.14
N LEU A 87 2.33 13.24 2.04
CA LEU A 87 1.81 12.99 3.37
C LEU A 87 2.81 13.43 4.45
N LYS A 88 2.31 14.12 5.44
CA LYS A 88 2.96 14.41 6.72
C LYS A 88 2.18 13.75 7.85
N PRO A 89 2.72 13.69 9.08
CA PRO A 89 2.02 13.05 10.19
C PRO A 89 0.59 13.57 10.39
N GLY A 90 -0.36 12.64 10.41
CA GLY A 90 -1.79 12.91 10.51
C GLY A 90 -2.52 13.02 9.17
N ASP A 91 -1.81 13.09 8.05
CA ASP A 91 -2.41 13.12 6.73
C ASP A 91 -2.80 11.72 6.25
N MET A 92 -3.83 11.68 5.42
CA MET A 92 -4.33 10.48 4.76
C MET A 92 -4.56 10.75 3.28
N ALA A 93 -4.23 9.77 2.44
CA ALA A 93 -4.52 9.80 1.01
C ALA A 93 -5.22 8.51 0.58
N ILE A 94 -6.12 8.64 -0.37
CA ILE A 94 -6.80 7.53 -1.03
C ILE A 94 -6.36 7.51 -2.49
N SER A 95 -5.89 6.37 -2.94
CA SER A 95 -5.43 6.15 -4.31
C SER A 95 -6.14 4.94 -4.91
N CYS A 96 -6.39 4.98 -6.20
CA CYS A 96 -6.89 3.84 -6.97
C CYS A 96 -6.00 3.64 -8.18
N TYR A 97 -5.56 2.42 -8.40
CA TYR A 97 -4.76 2.04 -9.56
C TYR A 97 -5.69 1.51 -10.66
N ASP A 98 -5.90 2.31 -11.68
CA ASP A 98 -6.81 1.99 -12.79
C ASP A 98 -6.14 1.24 -13.96
N GLY A 99 -4.83 1.11 -13.93
CA GLY A 99 -4.04 0.49 -14.99
C GLY A 99 -3.85 1.36 -16.25
N LEU A 100 -4.57 2.47 -16.37
CA LEU A 100 -4.48 3.36 -17.54
C LEU A 100 -3.28 4.29 -17.48
N HIS A 101 -2.85 4.63 -16.27
CA HIS A 101 -1.77 5.59 -16.00
C HIS A 101 -0.45 4.93 -15.63
N GLY A 102 -0.32 3.63 -15.91
CA GLY A 102 0.86 2.83 -15.59
C GLY A 102 0.75 2.11 -14.26
N THR A 103 1.67 1.18 -14.06
CA THR A 103 1.72 0.30 -12.88
C THR A 103 2.88 0.63 -11.95
N LYS A 104 3.71 1.60 -12.34
CA LYS A 104 4.92 1.98 -11.62
C LYS A 104 4.68 3.25 -10.81
N SER A 105 5.07 3.20 -9.54
CA SER A 105 5.14 4.38 -8.68
C SER A 105 6.52 4.55 -8.09
N GLU A 106 6.91 5.80 -7.87
CA GLU A 106 8.16 6.16 -7.20
C GLU A 106 7.83 6.85 -5.89
N SER A 107 8.33 6.29 -4.80
CA SER A 107 8.11 6.79 -3.46
C SER A 107 9.41 7.31 -2.86
N HIS A 108 9.33 8.47 -2.22
CA HIS A 108 10.43 9.14 -1.56
C HIS A 108 10.10 9.42 -0.11
N PHE A 109 11.10 9.30 0.74
CA PHE A 109 11.02 9.62 2.15
C PHE A 109 12.06 10.70 2.47
N PRO A 110 11.71 12.00 2.33
CA PRO A 110 12.68 13.11 2.40
C PRO A 110 13.43 13.20 3.71
N LEU A 111 12.87 12.66 4.80
CA LEU A 111 13.51 12.64 6.11
C LEU A 111 14.35 11.39 6.36
N GLY A 112 14.42 10.47 5.41
CA GLY A 112 15.15 9.21 5.54
C GLY A 112 14.46 8.15 6.38
N TYR A 113 13.25 8.39 6.85
CA TYR A 113 12.42 7.44 7.60
C TYR A 113 10.94 7.67 7.35
N TYR A 114 10.15 6.62 7.52
CA TYR A 114 8.71 6.67 7.40
C TYR A 114 8.06 5.61 8.28
N GLU A 115 7.03 6.01 9.00
CA GLU A 115 6.13 5.11 9.70
C GLU A 115 4.71 5.41 9.26
N GLY A 116 4.05 4.41 8.72
CA GLY A 116 2.71 4.57 8.17
C GLY A 116 1.88 3.32 8.20
N LEU A 117 0.61 3.51 7.92
CA LEU A 117 -0.38 2.46 7.80
C LEU A 117 -1.00 2.55 6.41
N CYS A 118 -1.06 1.41 5.73
CA CYS A 118 -1.70 1.29 4.43
C CYS A 118 -2.84 0.28 4.52
N LEU A 119 -4.04 0.69 4.16
CA LEU A 119 -5.19 -0.18 3.97
C LEU A 119 -5.36 -0.43 2.48
N GLU A 120 -5.33 -1.68 2.06
CA GLU A 120 -5.61 -2.08 0.68
C GLU A 120 -6.95 -2.81 0.62
N ILE A 121 -7.79 -2.40 -0.33
CA ILE A 121 -9.10 -2.97 -0.58
C ILE A 121 -9.17 -3.38 -2.06
N ASP A 122 -9.36 -4.66 -2.31
CA ASP A 122 -9.76 -5.18 -3.62
C ASP A 122 -11.29 -5.28 -3.67
N PRO A 123 -11.98 -4.36 -4.38
CA PRO A 123 -13.44 -4.35 -4.42
C PRO A 123 -14.02 -5.61 -5.04
N ALA A 124 -13.31 -6.26 -5.96
CA ALA A 124 -13.77 -7.50 -6.58
C ALA A 124 -13.86 -8.65 -5.57
N ALA A 125 -12.86 -8.80 -4.71
CA ALA A 125 -12.85 -9.83 -3.67
C ALA A 125 -13.68 -9.43 -2.44
N ALA A 126 -13.62 -8.16 -2.02
CA ALA A 126 -14.29 -7.66 -0.83
C ALA A 126 -15.76 -7.27 -1.05
N GLY A 127 -16.22 -7.19 -2.31
CA GLY A 127 -17.50 -6.59 -2.68
C GLY A 127 -18.71 -7.20 -1.99
N HIS A 128 -18.72 -8.52 -1.78
CA HIS A 128 -19.81 -9.18 -1.08
C HIS A 128 -19.92 -8.71 0.37
N TRP A 129 -18.80 -8.71 1.08
CA TRP A 129 -18.75 -8.28 2.47
C TRP A 129 -19.11 -6.79 2.62
N ILE A 130 -18.58 -5.95 1.74
CA ILE A 130 -18.86 -4.51 1.76
C ILE A 130 -20.33 -4.24 1.53
N ARG A 131 -20.98 -4.90 0.58
CA ARG A 131 -22.43 -4.77 0.34
C ARG A 131 -23.28 -5.17 1.54
N LEU A 132 -22.86 -6.17 2.28
CA LEU A 132 -23.58 -6.62 3.46
C LEU A 132 -23.44 -5.66 4.65
N ASN A 133 -22.26 -5.09 4.85
CA ASN A 133 -21.91 -4.35 6.07
C ASN A 133 -21.83 -2.84 5.86
N ALA A 134 -21.67 -2.39 4.64
CA ALA A 134 -21.60 -0.98 4.28
C ALA A 134 -22.36 -0.72 2.96
N PRO A 135 -23.68 -0.91 2.93
CA PRO A 135 -24.48 -0.85 1.70
C PRO A 135 -24.49 0.52 1.02
N ALA A 136 -24.13 1.57 1.75
CA ALA A 136 -24.00 2.92 1.18
C ALA A 136 -22.63 3.19 0.54
N PHE A 137 -21.68 2.23 0.65
CA PHE A 137 -20.37 2.37 0.02
C PHE A 137 -20.50 2.08 -1.48
N PRO A 138 -20.14 3.04 -2.36
CA PRO A 138 -20.28 2.86 -3.80
C PRO A 138 -19.21 1.87 -4.30
N ILE A 139 -19.66 0.67 -4.61
CA ILE A 139 -18.85 -0.35 -5.27
C ILE A 139 -19.55 -0.63 -6.59
N ASP A 140 -19.03 -0.09 -7.63
CA ASP A 140 -19.44 -0.38 -9.00
C ASP A 140 -18.44 -1.32 -9.67
#